data_aac041bcb023fb8c837e516155624b41
#
_entry.id   aac041bcb023fb8c837e516155624b41
#
_cell.length_a   1.000
_cell.length_b   1.000
_cell.length_c   1.000
_cell.angle_alpha   90.00
_cell.angle_beta   90.00
_cell.angle_gamma   90.00
#
_symmetry.space_group_name_H-M   'P 1'
#
loop_
_entity.id
_entity.type
_entity.pdbx_description
1 polymer ?
#
loop_
_entity_poly.entity_id
_entity_poly.type
_entity_poly.pdbx_seq_one_letter_code
_entity_poly.pdbx_strand_id
1 'polypeptide(L)'
;MKLCRFQPLEFEWNAVVGVAPPQHPEPRFGVIEGERVRQIAGDVFGMWYPVNQSWPVDRVKLLAPIVPSKIVCVGRNYREHAAELGNAVPTEPLIFLKPPSAVIGPDEPIVLPAISQRVDHEGELGVVIGKRCTKLRDGESAARYILGYTCLNDVTARDLQKKDVQFTRGKSFDTFCPLGPVIETELDLAATTVEAYVNGQRRQHGRVADLLFSVGVIISWISRVMTLEPGDVVATGTPPGVGPL
;
A
#
# COMPACT_ATOMS: atom_id res chain seq x y z
N MET A 1 -8.00 3.07 14.18
CA MET A 1 -7.91 1.61 14.50
C MET A 1 -6.97 0.94 13.51
N LYS A 2 -6.07 0.05 13.99
CA LYS A 2 -5.04 -0.59 13.14
C LYS A 2 -5.45 -2.00 12.74
N LEU A 3 -6.00 -2.16 11.54
CA LEU A 3 -6.26 -3.48 10.94
C LEU A 3 -4.97 -4.07 10.38
N CYS A 4 -4.74 -5.36 10.55
CA CYS A 4 -3.60 -6.08 10.00
C CYS A 4 -4.00 -7.43 9.42
N ARG A 5 -3.14 -7.98 8.57
CA ARG A 5 -3.19 -9.36 8.10
C ARG A 5 -1.92 -10.05 8.61
N PHE A 6 -2.08 -11.21 9.21
CA PHE A 6 -0.99 -11.86 9.93
C PHE A 6 -1.03 -13.37 9.88
N GLN A 7 0.10 -14.01 10.21
CA GLN A 7 0.22 -15.45 10.48
C GLN A 7 0.84 -15.62 11.85
N PRO A 8 0.25 -16.42 12.77
CA PRO A 8 0.94 -16.83 14.00
C PRO A 8 2.24 -17.58 13.68
N LEU A 9 3.31 -17.32 14.41
CA LEU A 9 4.59 -18.04 14.25
C LEU A 9 4.50 -19.47 14.78
N GLU A 10 3.66 -19.69 15.81
CA GLU A 10 3.37 -20.99 16.36
C GLU A 10 1.87 -21.27 16.22
N PHE A 11 1.50 -22.45 15.76
CA PHE A 11 0.09 -22.86 15.64
C PHE A 11 -0.07 -24.35 15.92
N GLU A 12 -1.17 -24.69 16.59
CA GLU A 12 -1.57 -26.08 16.77
C GLU A 12 -2.34 -26.55 15.52
N TRP A 13 -1.85 -27.64 14.94
CA TRP A 13 -2.55 -28.34 13.86
C TRP A 13 -3.44 -29.43 14.43
N ASN A 14 -4.74 -29.29 14.28
CA ASN A 14 -5.66 -30.38 14.55
C ASN A 14 -5.58 -31.38 13.39
N ALA A 15 -4.91 -32.51 13.61
CA ALA A 15 -4.70 -33.55 12.60
C ALA A 15 -6.05 -34.03 12.03
N VAL A 16 -6.22 -33.88 10.73
CA VAL A 16 -7.30 -34.54 9.97
C VAL A 16 -6.67 -35.74 9.27
N VAL A 17 -7.29 -36.92 9.43
CA VAL A 17 -6.77 -38.17 8.84
C VAL A 17 -6.62 -38.01 7.32
N GLY A 18 -5.43 -38.26 6.83
CA GLY A 18 -5.08 -38.19 5.38
C GLY A 18 -4.73 -36.78 4.88
N VAL A 19 -4.69 -35.75 5.73
CA VAL A 19 -4.29 -34.40 5.38
C VAL A 19 -2.96 -34.06 6.04
N ALA A 20 -1.94 -33.71 5.25
CA ALA A 20 -0.67 -33.22 5.80
C ALA A 20 -0.89 -31.83 6.45
N PRO A 21 -0.17 -31.52 7.55
CA PRO A 21 -0.23 -30.18 8.11
C PRO A 21 0.22 -29.15 7.06
N PRO A 22 -0.40 -27.96 7.00
CA PRO A 22 0.11 -26.88 6.16
C PRO A 22 1.52 -26.48 6.65
N GLN A 23 2.39 -26.11 5.72
CA GLN A 23 3.73 -25.64 6.08
C GLN A 23 3.69 -24.35 6.92
N HIS A 24 2.65 -23.56 6.72
CA HIS A 24 2.39 -22.31 7.44
C HIS A 24 0.91 -22.19 7.78
N PRO A 25 0.56 -21.51 8.90
CA PRO A 25 -0.84 -21.24 9.23
C PRO A 25 -1.48 -20.35 8.18
N GLU A 26 -2.79 -20.52 7.97
CA GLU A 26 -3.56 -19.65 7.09
C GLU A 26 -3.47 -18.18 7.53
N PRO A 27 -3.32 -17.24 6.60
CA PRO A 27 -3.37 -15.81 6.90
C PRO A 27 -4.72 -15.42 7.53
N ARG A 28 -4.65 -14.58 8.56
CA ARG A 28 -5.81 -14.09 9.33
C ARG A 28 -5.84 -12.58 9.32
N PHE A 29 -7.03 -12.01 9.50
CA PHE A 29 -7.19 -10.61 9.80
C PHE A 29 -7.28 -10.38 11.30
N GLY A 30 -6.77 -9.23 11.75
CA GLY A 30 -6.79 -8.83 13.15
C GLY A 30 -6.75 -7.32 13.34
N VAL A 31 -6.96 -6.92 14.58
CA VAL A 31 -6.76 -5.54 15.05
C VAL A 31 -5.57 -5.53 16.00
N ILE A 32 -4.67 -4.57 15.84
CA ILE A 32 -3.57 -4.35 16.78
C ILE A 32 -4.09 -3.48 17.93
N GLU A 33 -4.07 -4.04 19.13
CA GLU A 33 -4.46 -3.41 20.38
C GLU A 33 -3.25 -3.41 21.34
N GLY A 34 -2.54 -2.29 21.44
CA GLY A 34 -1.28 -2.20 22.17
C GLY A 34 -0.23 -3.14 21.58
N GLU A 35 0.28 -4.09 22.40
CA GLU A 35 1.30 -5.07 22.00
C GLU A 35 0.69 -6.41 21.52
N ARG A 36 -0.60 -6.45 21.24
CA ARG A 36 -1.28 -7.69 20.85
C ARG A 36 -2.03 -7.52 19.54
N VAL A 37 -2.08 -8.60 18.77
CA VAL A 37 -2.97 -8.75 17.61
C VAL A 37 -4.17 -9.58 18.07
N ARG A 38 -5.36 -9.01 18.03
CA ARG A 38 -6.63 -9.71 18.25
C ARG A 38 -7.19 -10.12 16.90
N GLN A 39 -7.45 -11.41 16.72
CA GLN A 39 -8.07 -11.91 15.49
C GLN A 39 -9.50 -11.37 15.35
N ILE A 40 -9.89 -11.10 14.12
CA ILE A 40 -11.28 -10.82 13.75
C ILE A 40 -11.81 -11.93 12.85
N ALA A 41 -13.12 -12.13 12.88
CA ALA A 41 -13.85 -13.02 12.00
C ALA A 41 -14.92 -12.23 11.23
N GLY A 42 -15.32 -12.74 10.06
CA GLY A 42 -16.23 -12.05 9.15
C GLY A 42 -15.47 -11.41 7.99
N ASP A 43 -16.10 -10.41 7.38
CA ASP A 43 -15.57 -9.72 6.20
C ASP A 43 -14.97 -8.36 6.60
N VAL A 44 -13.68 -8.17 6.37
CA VAL A 44 -12.96 -6.92 6.70
C VAL A 44 -13.52 -5.70 5.95
N PHE A 45 -14.17 -5.91 4.83
CA PHE A 45 -14.85 -4.86 4.04
C PHE A 45 -16.33 -4.70 4.38
N GLY A 46 -16.88 -5.59 5.19
CA GLY A 46 -18.29 -5.62 5.58
C GLY A 46 -18.46 -5.65 7.09
N MET A 47 -19.13 -6.69 7.56
CA MET A 47 -19.30 -6.93 8.99
C MET A 47 -18.25 -7.91 9.50
N TRP A 48 -17.52 -7.50 10.52
CA TRP A 48 -16.58 -8.32 11.25
C TRP A 48 -16.77 -8.12 12.77
N TYR A 49 -16.25 -9.04 13.54
CA TYR A 49 -16.25 -8.99 15.00
C TYR A 49 -14.96 -9.59 15.57
N PRO A 50 -14.47 -9.09 16.70
CA PRO A 50 -13.31 -9.68 17.36
C PRO A 50 -13.66 -11.06 17.93
N VAL A 51 -12.72 -12.00 17.81
CA VAL A 51 -12.81 -13.32 18.44
C VAL A 51 -11.93 -13.40 19.67
N ASN A 52 -12.12 -14.44 20.50
CA ASN A 52 -11.36 -14.60 21.75
C ASN A 52 -9.96 -15.20 21.52
N GLN A 53 -9.32 -14.88 20.40
CA GLN A 53 -7.94 -15.30 20.09
C GLN A 53 -7.07 -14.09 19.86
N SER A 54 -5.93 -14.06 20.55
CA SER A 54 -4.96 -12.97 20.38
C SER A 54 -3.54 -13.45 20.62
N TRP A 55 -2.58 -12.82 19.96
CA TRP A 55 -1.15 -13.11 20.03
C TRP A 55 -0.38 -11.84 20.37
N PRO A 56 0.77 -11.94 21.08
CA PRO A 56 1.73 -10.85 21.11
C PRO A 56 2.17 -10.48 19.67
N VAL A 57 2.42 -9.21 19.41
CA VAL A 57 2.83 -8.76 18.05
C VAL A 57 4.14 -9.41 17.61
N ASP A 58 5.06 -9.67 18.52
CA ASP A 58 6.34 -10.36 18.28
C ASP A 58 6.20 -11.88 18.03
N ARG A 59 4.99 -12.45 18.21
CA ARG A 59 4.67 -13.87 17.95
C ARG A 59 3.83 -14.07 16.68
N VAL A 60 3.76 -13.06 15.85
CA VAL A 60 3.09 -13.15 14.53
C VAL A 60 4.00 -12.60 13.43
N LYS A 61 3.90 -13.17 12.24
CA LYS A 61 4.42 -12.55 11.02
C LYS A 61 3.32 -11.62 10.49
N LEU A 62 3.56 -10.31 10.45
CA LEU A 62 2.70 -9.38 9.74
C LEU A 62 2.90 -9.58 8.23
N LEU A 63 1.82 -9.55 7.49
CA LEU A 63 1.78 -9.67 6.04
C LEU A 63 1.37 -8.33 5.42
N ALA A 64 1.47 -8.20 4.10
CA ALA A 64 0.76 -7.12 3.41
C ALA A 64 -0.69 -7.11 3.89
N PRO A 65 -1.19 -5.96 4.41
CA PRO A 65 -2.46 -5.92 5.15
C PRO A 65 -3.67 -6.25 4.29
N ILE A 66 -3.50 -6.25 2.97
CA ILE A 66 -4.51 -6.61 1.99
C ILE A 66 -3.85 -7.31 0.78
N VAL A 67 -4.64 -8.07 0.02
CA VAL A 67 -4.27 -8.62 -1.29
C VAL A 67 -5.11 -7.89 -2.34
N PRO A 68 -4.58 -6.85 -2.98
CA PRO A 68 -5.35 -6.03 -3.91
C PRO A 68 -5.61 -6.76 -5.24
N SER A 69 -6.70 -6.41 -5.92
CA SER A 69 -6.90 -6.84 -7.32
C SER A 69 -6.04 -6.03 -8.28
N LYS A 70 -5.75 -4.79 -7.92
CA LYS A 70 -4.85 -3.86 -8.61
C LYS A 70 -4.32 -2.80 -7.66
N ILE A 71 -3.18 -2.22 -8.01
CA ILE A 71 -2.63 -1.02 -7.36
C ILE A 71 -2.63 0.09 -8.41
N VAL A 72 -3.38 1.17 -8.16
CA VAL A 72 -3.40 2.35 -9.03
C VAL A 72 -2.50 3.40 -8.42
N CYS A 73 -1.49 3.84 -9.15
CA CYS A 73 -0.50 4.80 -8.69
C CYS A 73 -0.69 6.16 -9.35
N VAL A 74 -0.36 7.23 -8.61
CA VAL A 74 -0.41 8.60 -9.10
C VAL A 74 1.00 9.16 -9.19
N GLY A 75 1.46 9.46 -10.40
CA GLY A 75 2.77 10.06 -10.64
C GLY A 75 2.77 11.56 -10.44
N ARG A 76 3.93 12.09 -9.93
CA ARG A 76 4.24 13.52 -9.83
C ARG A 76 3.24 14.32 -8.98
N ASN A 77 2.78 13.75 -7.88
CA ASN A 77 1.75 14.37 -7.04
C ASN A 77 2.30 15.30 -5.94
N TYR A 78 3.62 15.51 -5.91
CA TYR A 78 4.27 16.56 -5.12
C TYR A 78 5.04 17.51 -6.06
N ARG A 79 4.83 18.82 -5.90
CA ARG A 79 5.47 19.84 -6.77
C ARG A 79 7.00 19.73 -6.74
N GLU A 80 7.56 19.57 -5.56
CA GLU A 80 8.99 19.47 -5.34
C GLU A 80 9.59 18.22 -5.98
N HIS A 81 8.88 17.07 -5.89
CA HIS A 81 9.30 15.84 -6.56
C HIS A 81 9.25 15.98 -8.09
N ALA A 82 8.24 16.64 -8.66
CA ALA A 82 8.20 16.93 -10.09
C ALA A 82 9.41 17.76 -10.52
N ALA A 83 9.77 18.81 -9.75
CA ALA A 83 10.92 19.66 -9.99
C ALA A 83 12.26 18.91 -9.85
N GLU A 84 12.41 18.05 -8.82
CA GLU A 84 13.59 17.20 -8.59
C GLU A 84 13.96 16.35 -9.81
N LEU A 85 12.95 15.82 -10.50
CA LEU A 85 13.11 14.99 -11.69
C LEU A 85 13.10 15.78 -13.01
N GLY A 86 13.03 17.11 -12.95
CA GLY A 86 12.99 17.99 -14.13
C GLY A 86 11.69 17.87 -14.93
N ASN A 87 10.60 17.44 -14.29
CA ASN A 87 9.30 17.25 -14.94
C ASN A 87 8.38 18.47 -14.74
N ALA A 88 7.51 18.71 -15.70
CA ALA A 88 6.42 19.66 -15.53
C ALA A 88 5.43 19.19 -14.46
N VAL A 89 4.86 20.16 -13.74
CA VAL A 89 3.77 19.88 -12.80
C VAL A 89 2.52 19.48 -13.61
N PRO A 90 1.91 18.32 -13.34
CA PRO A 90 0.74 17.87 -14.08
C PRO A 90 -0.48 18.72 -13.75
N THR A 91 -1.36 18.92 -14.75
CA THR A 91 -2.64 19.64 -14.60
C THR A 91 -3.79 18.72 -14.19
N GLU A 92 -3.58 17.40 -14.28
CA GLU A 92 -4.53 16.35 -13.92
C GLU A 92 -3.76 15.12 -13.37
N PRO A 93 -4.39 14.23 -12.59
CA PRO A 93 -3.71 13.05 -12.05
C PRO A 93 -3.18 12.14 -13.16
N LEU A 94 -1.86 11.95 -13.20
CA LEU A 94 -1.20 10.98 -14.06
C LEU A 94 -1.25 9.60 -13.38
N ILE A 95 -2.03 8.67 -13.91
CA ILE A 95 -2.22 7.36 -13.32
C ILE A 95 -1.48 6.26 -14.10
N PHE A 96 -0.98 5.27 -13.35
CA PHE A 96 -0.43 4.02 -13.87
C PHE A 96 -0.74 2.87 -12.91
N LEU A 97 -0.41 1.65 -13.29
CA LEU A 97 -0.73 0.45 -12.50
C LEU A 97 0.55 -0.27 -12.08
N LYS A 98 0.48 -0.88 -10.89
CA LYS A 98 1.37 -1.97 -10.47
C LYS A 98 0.53 -3.25 -10.36
N PRO A 99 1.07 -4.42 -10.76
CA PRO A 99 0.36 -5.70 -10.65
C PRO A 99 0.33 -6.18 -9.18
N PRO A 100 -0.65 -6.99 -8.79
CA PRO A 100 -0.69 -7.62 -7.46
C PRO A 100 0.54 -8.45 -7.13
N SER A 101 1.20 -9.05 -8.14
CA SER A 101 2.43 -9.83 -7.97
C SER A 101 3.63 -9.01 -7.47
N ALA A 102 3.58 -7.68 -7.60
CA ALA A 102 4.61 -6.80 -7.06
C ALA A 102 4.52 -6.62 -5.53
N VAL A 103 3.40 -6.99 -4.91
CA VAL A 103 3.15 -6.74 -3.47
C VAL A 103 3.97 -7.70 -2.61
N ILE A 104 4.67 -7.12 -1.64
CA ILE A 104 5.29 -7.83 -0.52
C ILE A 104 4.85 -7.19 0.81
N GLY A 105 4.94 -7.99 1.89
CA GLY A 105 4.64 -7.56 3.25
C GLY A 105 5.82 -6.88 3.94
N PRO A 106 5.63 -6.50 5.23
CA PRO A 106 6.71 -6.02 6.07
C PRO A 106 7.84 -7.04 6.17
N ASP A 107 9.08 -6.53 6.28
CA ASP A 107 10.31 -7.32 6.45
C ASP A 107 10.62 -8.30 5.29
N GLU A 108 9.88 -8.27 4.20
CA GLU A 108 10.17 -9.04 3.00
C GLU A 108 11.17 -8.28 2.10
N PRO A 109 12.16 -8.96 1.50
CA PRO A 109 13.22 -8.30 0.74
C PRO A 109 12.73 -7.78 -0.61
N ILE A 110 13.16 -6.57 -0.99
CA ILE A 110 13.05 -6.07 -2.35
C ILE A 110 14.15 -6.73 -3.19
N VAL A 111 13.78 -7.45 -4.24
CA VAL A 111 14.71 -8.15 -5.12
C VAL A 111 15.06 -7.24 -6.31
N LEU A 112 16.32 -6.84 -6.39
CA LEU A 112 16.79 -5.98 -7.48
C LEU A 112 16.93 -6.80 -8.79
N PRO A 113 16.24 -6.41 -9.88
CA PRO A 113 16.30 -7.15 -11.13
C PRO A 113 17.65 -6.96 -11.84
N ALA A 114 18.26 -8.03 -12.32
CA ALA A 114 19.57 -7.99 -12.99
C ALA A 114 19.62 -7.10 -14.26
N ILE A 115 18.46 -6.79 -14.85
CA ILE A 115 18.35 -5.95 -16.05
C ILE A 115 18.26 -4.46 -15.76
N SER A 116 18.20 -4.04 -14.49
CA SER A 116 18.20 -2.62 -14.07
C SER A 116 19.51 -2.28 -13.38
N GLN A 117 20.04 -1.11 -13.68
CA GLN A 117 21.24 -0.55 -13.06
C GLN A 117 20.92 0.44 -11.97
N ARG A 118 19.63 0.81 -11.80
CA ARG A 118 19.19 1.78 -10.82
C ARG A 118 17.77 1.51 -10.35
N VAL A 119 17.62 1.09 -9.11
CA VAL A 119 16.34 0.90 -8.43
C VAL A 119 16.23 1.92 -7.30
N ASP A 120 15.20 2.75 -7.35
CA ASP A 120 14.93 3.81 -6.38
C ASP A 120 13.75 3.43 -5.48
N HIS A 121 13.81 3.90 -4.20
CA HIS A 121 12.67 3.90 -3.29
C HIS A 121 11.76 5.11 -3.56
N GLU A 122 10.47 4.95 -3.34
CA GLU A 122 9.44 6.00 -3.39
C GLU A 122 8.40 5.74 -2.29
N GLY A 123 8.65 6.30 -1.10
CA GLY A 123 7.71 6.19 0.04
C GLY A 123 6.44 6.99 -0.20
N GLU A 124 5.28 6.37 0.01
CA GLU A 124 3.97 6.95 -0.30
C GLU A 124 2.93 6.64 0.77
N LEU A 125 1.89 7.47 0.84
CA LEU A 125 0.63 7.11 1.47
C LEU A 125 -0.14 6.19 0.52
N GLY A 126 -0.46 4.98 0.97
CA GLY A 126 -1.40 4.07 0.30
C GLY A 126 -2.81 4.26 0.84
N VAL A 127 -3.80 4.35 -0.06
CA VAL A 127 -5.23 4.40 0.30
C VAL A 127 -5.84 3.06 -0.02
N VAL A 128 -6.47 2.41 0.95
CA VAL A 128 -7.15 1.12 0.77
C VAL A 128 -8.63 1.36 0.56
N ILE A 129 -9.17 0.84 -0.53
CA ILE A 129 -10.58 0.95 -0.88
C ILE A 129 -11.39 -0.02 -0.02
N GLY A 130 -12.46 0.48 0.60
CA GLY A 130 -13.35 -0.32 1.45
C GLY A 130 -14.65 -0.71 0.79
N LYS A 131 -15.09 0.05 -0.21
CA LYS A 131 -16.35 -0.19 -0.93
C LYS A 131 -16.15 0.04 -2.42
N ARG A 132 -16.87 -0.73 -3.23
CA ARG A 132 -16.88 -0.57 -4.68
C ARG A 132 -17.20 0.88 -5.07
N CYS A 133 -16.30 1.50 -5.83
CA CYS A 133 -16.35 2.90 -6.22
C CYS A 133 -16.22 3.01 -7.74
N THR A 134 -17.22 3.60 -8.38
CA THR A 134 -17.22 3.82 -9.83
C THR A 134 -17.96 5.10 -10.16
N LYS A 135 -17.43 5.90 -11.07
CA LYS A 135 -18.06 7.12 -11.60
C LYS A 135 -18.63 8.04 -10.51
N LEU A 136 -17.79 8.36 -9.50
CA LEU A 136 -18.20 9.29 -8.45
C LEU A 136 -18.74 10.58 -9.06
N ARG A 137 -19.89 11.00 -8.56
CA ARG A 137 -20.54 12.26 -8.97
C ARG A 137 -19.82 13.45 -8.37
N ASP A 138 -19.91 14.60 -9.02
CA ASP A 138 -19.37 15.84 -8.47
C ASP A 138 -20.05 16.16 -7.13
N GLY A 139 -19.25 16.51 -6.11
CA GLY A 139 -19.71 16.73 -4.76
C GLY A 139 -19.89 15.48 -3.90
N GLU A 140 -19.77 14.28 -4.45
CA GLU A 140 -19.82 13.05 -3.69
C GLU A 140 -18.50 12.82 -2.94
N SER A 141 -18.58 12.56 -1.62
CA SER A 141 -17.40 12.35 -0.79
C SER A 141 -16.75 10.98 -1.07
N ALA A 142 -15.51 11.01 -1.51
CA ALA A 142 -14.68 9.81 -1.71
C ALA A 142 -14.38 9.08 -0.39
N ALA A 143 -14.40 9.78 0.75
CA ALA A 143 -14.09 9.18 2.07
C ALA A 143 -14.98 7.99 2.43
N ARG A 144 -16.23 7.95 1.96
CA ARG A 144 -17.17 6.84 2.21
C ARG A 144 -16.79 5.52 1.51
N TYR A 145 -15.83 5.56 0.59
CA TYR A 145 -15.31 4.41 -0.15
C TYR A 145 -13.95 3.93 0.35
N ILE A 146 -13.34 4.66 1.28
CA ILE A 146 -12.03 4.37 1.83
C ILE A 146 -12.20 3.51 3.09
N LEU A 147 -11.45 2.40 3.19
CA LEU A 147 -11.31 1.61 4.41
C LEU A 147 -10.33 2.26 5.38
N GLY A 148 -9.23 2.76 4.86
CA GLY A 148 -8.17 3.37 5.64
C GLY A 148 -6.90 3.59 4.81
N TYR A 149 -5.79 3.76 5.50
CA TYR A 149 -4.51 4.19 4.93
C TYR A 149 -3.38 3.28 5.40
N THR A 150 -2.36 3.15 4.58
CA THR A 150 -1.19 2.31 4.87
C THR A 150 0.08 2.96 4.29
N CYS A 151 1.25 2.47 4.69
CA CYS A 151 2.49 2.82 4.01
C CYS A 151 2.64 1.97 2.75
N LEU A 152 3.20 2.59 1.71
CA LEU A 152 3.51 1.95 0.44
C LEU A 152 4.87 2.45 -0.06
N ASN A 153 5.66 1.55 -0.68
CA ASN A 153 6.86 1.94 -1.40
C ASN A 153 6.66 1.60 -2.89
N ASP A 154 6.57 2.63 -3.74
CA ASP A 154 6.46 2.48 -5.19
C ASP A 154 7.84 2.31 -5.83
N VAL A 155 8.49 1.18 -5.53
CA VAL A 155 9.84 0.84 -6.00
C VAL A 155 9.92 0.93 -7.51
N THR A 156 11.00 1.56 -8.00
CA THR A 156 11.13 1.96 -9.40
C THR A 156 12.49 1.62 -9.98
N ALA A 157 12.53 0.78 -11.03
CA ALA A 157 13.70 0.64 -11.89
C ALA A 157 13.83 1.90 -12.78
N ARG A 158 14.57 2.87 -12.31
CA ARG A 158 14.58 4.24 -12.82
C ARG A 158 15.14 4.36 -14.24
N ASP A 159 16.16 3.58 -14.56
CA ASP A 159 16.75 3.51 -15.89
C ASP A 159 15.74 2.94 -16.91
N LEU A 160 15.01 1.91 -16.53
CA LEU A 160 13.98 1.30 -17.38
C LEU A 160 12.77 2.24 -17.53
N GLN A 161 12.34 2.91 -16.45
CA GLN A 161 11.28 3.91 -16.50
C GLN A 161 11.62 5.06 -17.47
N LYS A 162 12.90 5.53 -17.50
CA LYS A 162 13.34 6.57 -18.43
C LYS A 162 13.43 6.08 -19.87
N LYS A 163 13.76 4.81 -20.05
CA LYS A 163 13.90 4.19 -21.40
C LYS A 163 12.56 3.94 -22.04
N ASP A 164 11.56 3.54 -21.25
CA ASP A 164 10.24 3.19 -21.75
C ASP A 164 9.33 4.41 -21.79
N VAL A 165 8.40 4.46 -22.73
CA VAL A 165 7.36 5.49 -22.77
C VAL A 165 6.32 5.23 -21.69
N GLN A 166 6.04 3.95 -21.38
CA GLN A 166 5.11 3.49 -20.35
C GLN A 166 5.87 3.04 -19.10
N PHE A 167 5.33 3.31 -17.90
CA PHE A 167 5.99 3.00 -16.64
C PHE A 167 5.94 1.52 -16.25
N THR A 168 5.10 0.72 -16.93
CA THR A 168 4.77 -0.66 -16.55
C THR A 168 6.00 -1.49 -16.21
N ARG A 169 7.00 -1.60 -17.08
CA ARG A 169 8.18 -2.42 -16.82
C ARG A 169 9.00 -1.91 -15.63
N GLY A 170 9.23 -0.60 -15.55
CA GLY A 170 10.03 -0.01 -14.47
C GLY A 170 9.36 -0.09 -13.08
N LYS A 171 8.06 -0.37 -13.01
CA LYS A 171 7.23 -0.34 -11.80
C LYS A 171 6.66 -1.69 -11.38
N SER A 172 6.79 -2.74 -12.20
CA SER A 172 6.00 -3.98 -12.07
C SER A 172 6.81 -5.24 -11.79
N PHE A 173 8.09 -5.13 -11.44
CA PHE A 173 8.85 -6.30 -10.99
C PHE A 173 8.23 -6.87 -9.71
N ASP A 174 8.32 -8.18 -9.54
CA ASP A 174 7.99 -8.81 -8.27
C ASP A 174 8.75 -8.11 -7.14
N THR A 175 8.13 -7.97 -5.97
CA THR A 175 8.65 -7.25 -4.79
C THR A 175 8.69 -5.72 -4.87
N PHE A 176 8.27 -5.10 -5.97
CA PHE A 176 8.36 -3.64 -6.16
C PHE A 176 7.19 -2.85 -5.53
N CYS A 177 6.39 -3.48 -4.66
CA CYS A 177 5.33 -2.80 -3.90
C CYS A 177 5.28 -3.28 -2.45
N PRO A 178 6.29 -2.97 -1.62
CA PRO A 178 6.17 -3.14 -0.17
C PRO A 178 4.95 -2.39 0.35
N LEU A 179 4.07 -3.09 1.09
CA LEU A 179 2.77 -2.60 1.54
C LEU A 179 2.52 -2.97 3.01
N GLY A 180 2.17 -2.01 3.84
CA GLY A 180 1.84 -2.27 5.24
C GLY A 180 2.61 -1.41 6.24
N PRO A 181 2.69 -1.83 7.50
CA PRO A 181 2.27 -3.12 8.09
C PRO A 181 0.78 -3.23 8.44
N VAL A 182 0.07 -2.12 8.49
CA VAL A 182 -1.33 -2.04 8.93
C VAL A 182 -2.16 -1.14 8.03
N ILE A 183 -3.48 -1.23 8.14
CA ILE A 183 -4.41 -0.23 7.63
C ILE A 183 -4.89 0.60 8.83
N GLU A 184 -4.55 1.89 8.87
CA GLU A 184 -5.07 2.83 9.86
C GLU A 184 -6.39 3.40 9.35
N THR A 185 -7.49 3.12 10.08
CA THR A 185 -8.83 3.54 9.66
C THR A 185 -9.19 4.96 10.07
N GLU A 186 -8.44 5.53 11.00
CA GLU A 186 -8.68 6.86 11.57
C GLU A 186 -7.40 7.69 11.49
N LEU A 187 -7.14 8.27 10.32
CA LEU A 187 -5.96 9.07 10.06
C LEU A 187 -6.34 10.51 9.73
N ASP A 188 -5.75 11.47 10.46
CA ASP A 188 -5.84 12.89 10.12
C ASP A 188 -4.85 13.21 8.99
N LEU A 189 -5.34 13.27 7.76
CA LEU A 189 -4.52 13.55 6.59
C LEU A 189 -3.86 14.94 6.63
N ALA A 190 -4.46 15.91 7.33
CA ALA A 190 -3.88 17.26 7.42
C ALA A 190 -2.64 17.31 8.30
N ALA A 191 -2.57 16.43 9.31
CA ALA A 191 -1.44 16.30 10.22
C ALA A 191 -0.44 15.21 9.81
N THR A 192 -0.76 14.40 8.79
CA THR A 192 0.05 13.24 8.40
C THR A 192 1.23 13.65 7.53
N THR A 193 2.38 13.01 7.79
CA THR A 193 3.60 13.07 6.97
C THR A 193 3.97 11.71 6.42
N VAL A 194 4.61 11.69 5.26
CA VAL A 194 5.26 10.53 4.66
C VAL A 194 6.77 10.71 4.82
N GLU A 195 7.42 9.74 5.42
CA GLU A 195 8.87 9.72 5.58
C GLU A 195 9.45 8.39 5.08
N ALA A 196 10.61 8.42 4.45
CA ALA A 196 11.37 7.23 4.08
C ALA A 196 12.79 7.31 4.64
N TYR A 197 13.26 6.17 5.15
CA TYR A 197 14.59 6.02 5.73
C TYR A 197 15.35 4.92 4.98
N VAL A 198 16.61 5.20 4.65
CA VAL A 198 17.54 4.22 4.07
C VAL A 198 18.78 4.19 4.94
N ASN A 199 19.14 3.01 5.46
CA ASN A 199 20.27 2.83 6.38
C ASN A 199 20.22 3.79 7.59
N GLY A 200 19.01 3.98 8.17
CA GLY A 200 18.79 4.87 9.32
C GLY A 200 18.81 6.35 9.01
N GLN A 201 19.05 6.77 7.75
CA GLN A 201 19.02 8.15 7.33
C GLN A 201 17.70 8.49 6.67
N ARG A 202 17.03 9.55 7.14
CA ARG A 202 15.82 10.06 6.51
C ARG A 202 16.17 10.62 5.12
N ARG A 203 15.58 10.04 4.09
CA ARG A 203 15.73 10.43 2.69
C ARG A 203 14.56 11.25 2.19
N GLN A 204 13.35 10.88 2.58
CA GLN A 204 12.13 11.58 2.15
C GLN A 204 11.39 12.13 3.36
N HIS A 205 10.76 13.28 3.17
CA HIS A 205 9.83 13.88 4.11
C HIS A 205 8.87 14.77 3.33
N GLY A 206 7.57 14.52 3.47
CA GLY A 206 6.53 15.36 2.86
C GLY A 206 5.23 15.26 3.61
N ARG A 207 4.48 16.36 3.67
CA ARG A 207 3.16 16.38 4.28
C ARG A 207 2.13 15.88 3.27
N VAL A 208 1.17 15.09 3.72
CA VAL A 208 0.04 14.66 2.87
C VAL A 208 -0.80 15.86 2.40
N ALA A 209 -0.82 16.94 3.21
CA ALA A 209 -1.48 18.18 2.85
C ALA A 209 -0.85 18.91 1.64
N ASP A 210 0.40 18.59 1.28
CA ASP A 210 1.12 19.21 0.15
C ASP A 210 0.93 18.45 -1.18
N LEU A 211 0.10 17.40 -1.19
CA LEU A 211 -0.31 16.72 -2.43
C LEU A 211 -0.98 17.70 -3.40
N LEU A 212 -0.54 17.69 -4.66
CA LEU A 212 -1.15 18.51 -5.73
C LEU A 212 -2.62 18.15 -5.96
N PHE A 213 -2.90 16.87 -5.96
CA PHE A 213 -4.25 16.32 -6.03
C PHE A 213 -4.52 15.60 -4.72
N SER A 214 -5.48 16.08 -3.94
CA SER A 214 -5.86 15.45 -2.68
C SER A 214 -6.38 14.03 -2.88
N VAL A 215 -6.39 13.23 -1.82
CA VAL A 215 -6.92 11.84 -1.84
C VAL A 215 -8.33 11.80 -2.45
N GLY A 216 -9.20 12.74 -2.06
CA GLY A 216 -10.58 12.80 -2.60
C GLY A 216 -10.61 13.03 -4.12
N VAL A 217 -9.76 13.94 -4.63
CA VAL A 217 -9.63 14.22 -6.07
C VAL A 217 -9.11 12.99 -6.80
N ILE A 218 -8.07 12.32 -6.27
CA ILE A 218 -7.49 11.12 -6.87
C ILE A 218 -8.54 10.01 -7.02
N ILE A 219 -9.24 9.67 -5.93
CA ILE A 219 -10.26 8.60 -5.94
C ILE A 219 -11.39 8.94 -6.92
N SER A 220 -11.86 10.19 -6.91
CA SER A 220 -12.89 10.64 -7.86
C SER A 220 -12.39 10.50 -9.31
N TRP A 221 -11.17 10.95 -9.61
CA TRP A 221 -10.56 10.86 -10.93
C TRP A 221 -10.45 9.41 -11.40
N ILE A 222 -9.84 8.54 -10.60
CA ILE A 222 -9.66 7.13 -10.95
C ILE A 222 -11.01 6.46 -11.17
N SER A 223 -12.02 6.75 -10.34
CA SER A 223 -13.35 6.14 -10.45
C SER A 223 -14.07 6.44 -11.77
N ARG A 224 -13.69 7.50 -12.47
CA ARG A 224 -14.22 7.86 -13.82
C ARG A 224 -13.52 7.08 -14.93
N VAL A 225 -12.29 6.59 -14.67
CA VAL A 225 -11.51 5.80 -15.62
C VAL A 225 -11.79 4.33 -15.46
N MET A 226 -11.78 3.82 -14.20
CA MET A 226 -11.98 2.41 -13.88
C MET A 226 -12.69 2.24 -12.54
N THR A 227 -13.39 1.12 -12.38
CA THR A 227 -13.97 0.76 -11.09
C THR A 227 -12.87 0.38 -10.10
N LEU A 228 -12.95 0.93 -8.89
CA LEU A 228 -12.16 0.50 -7.74
C LEU A 228 -13.00 -0.50 -6.93
N GLU A 229 -12.42 -1.65 -6.62
CA GLU A 229 -13.06 -2.72 -5.84
C GLU A 229 -12.56 -2.69 -4.38
N PRO A 230 -13.30 -3.25 -3.42
CA PRO A 230 -12.83 -3.41 -2.06
C PRO A 230 -11.47 -4.14 -2.03
N GLY A 231 -10.51 -3.60 -1.30
CA GLY A 231 -9.14 -4.11 -1.24
C GLY A 231 -8.18 -3.55 -2.28
N ASP A 232 -8.64 -2.86 -3.31
CA ASP A 232 -7.73 -2.14 -4.20
C ASP A 232 -6.95 -1.07 -3.43
N VAL A 233 -5.74 -0.81 -3.89
CA VAL A 233 -4.86 0.17 -3.27
C VAL A 233 -4.58 1.31 -4.25
N VAL A 234 -4.60 2.54 -3.74
CA VAL A 234 -4.20 3.72 -4.49
C VAL A 234 -2.95 4.31 -3.84
N ALA A 235 -1.84 4.34 -4.57
CA ALA A 235 -0.61 5.02 -4.20
C ALA A 235 -0.72 6.50 -4.58
N THR A 236 -0.55 7.41 -3.61
CA THR A 236 -0.93 8.81 -3.76
C THR A 236 0.16 9.71 -4.34
N GLY A 237 1.33 9.16 -4.61
CA GLY A 237 2.51 9.89 -5.04
C GLY A 237 3.52 10.10 -3.92
N THR A 238 4.79 10.21 -4.30
CA THR A 238 5.92 10.29 -3.40
C THR A 238 6.43 11.73 -3.22
N PRO A 239 6.86 12.14 -2.00
CA PRO A 239 7.54 13.40 -1.78
C PRO A 239 8.98 13.39 -2.33
N PRO A 240 9.68 14.55 -2.39
CA PRO A 240 11.08 14.62 -2.83
C PRO A 240 12.01 13.79 -1.94
N GLY A 241 13.21 13.50 -2.47
CA GLY A 241 14.24 12.71 -1.81
C GLY A 241 14.27 11.24 -2.23
N VAL A 242 13.67 10.91 -3.38
CA VAL A 242 13.79 9.58 -3.98
C VAL A 242 15.24 9.26 -4.31
N GLY A 243 15.64 7.99 -4.20
CA GLY A 243 17.02 7.61 -4.43
C GLY A 243 17.24 6.10 -4.42
N PRO A 244 18.48 5.67 -4.72
CA PRO A 244 18.80 4.25 -4.85
C PRO A 244 18.66 3.49 -3.51
N LEU A 245 18.27 2.25 -3.65
CA LEU A 245 18.28 1.21 -2.62
C LEU A 245 19.66 0.59 -2.47
#